data_5e73c580cf74011cb4fb1b0e4f3283ef
#
_entry.id   5e73c580cf74011cb4fb1b0e4f3283ef
#
_cell.length_a   1.000
_cell.length_b   1.000
_cell.length_c   1.000
_cell.angle_alpha   90.00
_cell.angle_beta   90.00
_cell.angle_gamma   90.00
#
_symmetry.space_group_name_H-M   'P 1'
#
loop_
_entity.id
_entity.type
_entity.pdbx_description
1 polymer ?
#
loop_
_entity_poly.entity_id
_entity_poly.type
_entity_poly.pdbx_seq_one_letter_code
_entity_poly.pdbx_strand_id
1 'polypeptide(L)'
;MAAHPPDPPRPPDGTASVDAVRHPGPGRAPGAARRGRAPLVVAASVTTLWAAVVSYLPVAVVMWLIRLAEGDSSVLGAARIGLAAWLLGHGVPLDTPTGPLGLPPLLLSALAAWRIYRAGVHTTRAVGARRSGSAVRAIVVALAVATAYGALGAAAAHVASSATTGIEPLRAGGTLAAFGGIGALLGAGQTTSSLRRLAARCPDLLRHAARAGVVAALLVLGAGAAVAGLSVAISGGDAADTIGVYRAGVAGQAGITLLSLAYAPNATIWATAYLLGPGFALGSDTAVRTTEVTLGSLPAVPLFAGLPNGPAGGLSAALLALPVLAGMTTGWVLARRWPAATDRGGAGLPGWAVLIGAALISGPVAGLFLGGAAAVSGGPLGAGRLADVGPVAWQVAAVSSAVVAVGAVVGAVAARAVAAPPADRSGPRQRRSGAGPGQGAGPGHVGNGTGRPGRSGTP
;
A
#
# COMPACT_ATOMS: atom_id res chain seq x y z
N MET A 1 -12.59 -66.38 52.00
CA MET A 1 -13.42 -67.07 51.02
C MET A 1 -14.22 -66.01 50.26
N ALA A 2 -13.79 -65.64 49.13
CA ALA A 2 -14.53 -64.74 48.23
C ALA A 2 -14.50 -65.38 46.86
N ALA A 3 -15.67 -65.77 46.35
CA ALA A 3 -15.86 -66.55 45.15
C ALA A 3 -15.66 -65.70 43.93
N HIS A 4 -14.95 -66.26 42.96
CA HIS A 4 -14.72 -65.75 41.62
C HIS A 4 -16.00 -65.97 40.77
N PRO A 5 -16.46 -65.01 39.97
CA PRO A 5 -17.61 -65.28 39.08
C PRO A 5 -17.15 -66.09 37.85
N PRO A 6 -18.03 -66.94 37.28
CA PRO A 6 -17.70 -67.84 36.18
C PRO A 6 -17.65 -67.10 34.81
N ASP A 7 -16.76 -67.62 33.94
CA ASP A 7 -16.59 -67.20 32.54
C ASP A 7 -17.85 -67.44 31.69
N PRO A 8 -18.14 -66.59 30.71
CA PRO A 8 -19.22 -66.78 29.74
C PRO A 8 -18.89 -67.90 28.71
N PRO A 9 -19.92 -68.63 28.26
CA PRO A 9 -19.76 -69.83 27.42
C PRO A 9 -19.27 -69.42 25.96
N ARG A 10 -18.36 -70.29 25.44
CA ARG A 10 -17.95 -70.25 24.04
C ARG A 10 -19.08 -70.58 23.10
N PRO A 11 -19.28 -69.93 21.97
CA PRO A 11 -20.21 -70.40 20.93
C PRO A 11 -19.62 -71.58 20.14
N PRO A 12 -20.51 -72.47 19.62
CA PRO A 12 -20.12 -73.70 18.95
C PRO A 12 -19.59 -73.45 17.56
N ASP A 13 -18.55 -74.20 17.16
CA ASP A 13 -18.03 -74.33 15.78
C ASP A 13 -19.14 -74.92 14.88
N GLY A 14 -19.60 -74.11 13.93
CA GLY A 14 -20.57 -74.50 12.94
C GLY A 14 -20.21 -73.88 11.56
N THR A 15 -19.53 -74.65 10.74
CA THR A 15 -19.28 -74.42 9.33
C THR A 15 -20.58 -74.17 8.56
N ALA A 16 -20.71 -72.96 7.98
CA ALA A 16 -21.51 -72.74 6.79
C ALA A 16 -20.91 -71.59 6.00
N SER A 17 -20.30 -71.89 4.86
CA SER A 17 -19.92 -70.96 3.82
C SER A 17 -21.18 -70.28 3.27
N VAL A 18 -21.41 -69.02 3.67
CA VAL A 18 -22.36 -68.15 3.01
C VAL A 18 -21.57 -67.26 2.09
N ASP A 19 -21.84 -67.33 0.80
CA ASP A 19 -21.30 -66.48 -0.27
C ASP A 19 -21.35 -65.03 0.17
N ALA A 20 -20.16 -64.46 0.36
CA ALA A 20 -20.02 -63.02 0.55
C ALA A 20 -20.44 -62.29 -0.72
N VAL A 21 -21.67 -61.84 -0.74
CA VAL A 21 -22.12 -60.83 -1.69
C VAL A 21 -21.17 -59.64 -1.55
N ARG A 22 -20.22 -59.51 -2.47
CA ARG A 22 -19.36 -58.35 -2.63
C ARG A 22 -20.28 -57.17 -2.94
N HIS A 23 -20.59 -56.37 -1.96
CA HIS A 23 -21.07 -55.02 -2.20
C HIS A 23 -20.05 -54.31 -3.08
N PRO A 24 -20.40 -53.82 -4.28
CA PRO A 24 -19.53 -52.91 -5.02
C PRO A 24 -19.31 -51.71 -4.14
N GLY A 25 -18.03 -51.53 -3.72
CA GLY A 25 -17.62 -50.32 -3.02
C GLY A 25 -18.09 -49.09 -3.81
N PRO A 26 -18.36 -47.96 -3.14
CA PRO A 26 -18.83 -46.77 -3.83
C PRO A 26 -17.88 -46.47 -4.96
N GLY A 27 -18.37 -46.67 -6.18
CA GLY A 27 -17.60 -46.43 -7.39
C GLY A 27 -16.94 -45.04 -7.26
N ARG A 28 -15.63 -45.02 -7.41
CA ARG A 28 -14.93 -43.75 -7.61
C ARG A 28 -15.71 -42.99 -8.67
N ALA A 29 -16.36 -41.90 -8.23
CA ALA A 29 -17.03 -40.97 -9.14
C ALA A 29 -16.08 -40.71 -10.34
N PRO A 30 -16.54 -40.86 -11.60
CA PRO A 30 -15.70 -40.64 -12.76
C PRO A 30 -15.21 -39.20 -12.66
N GLY A 31 -13.89 -39.06 -12.47
CA GLY A 31 -13.12 -37.87 -12.68
C GLY A 31 -13.82 -36.58 -12.36
N ALA A 32 -13.56 -36.01 -11.17
CA ALA A 32 -13.59 -34.55 -11.07
C ALA A 32 -12.73 -34.07 -12.23
N ALA A 33 -13.39 -33.62 -13.30
CA ALA A 33 -12.75 -33.14 -14.51
C ALA A 33 -11.62 -32.22 -14.06
N ARG A 34 -10.37 -32.57 -14.32
CA ARG A 34 -9.22 -31.70 -14.11
C ARG A 34 -9.58 -30.44 -14.85
N ARG A 35 -10.02 -29.40 -14.14
CA ARG A 35 -10.30 -28.10 -14.74
C ARG A 35 -9.05 -27.76 -15.53
N GLY A 36 -9.15 -27.82 -16.86
CA GLY A 36 -8.04 -27.64 -17.78
C GLY A 36 -7.38 -26.31 -17.44
N ARG A 37 -6.08 -26.31 -17.25
CA ARG A 37 -5.31 -25.08 -17.08
C ARG A 37 -5.39 -24.32 -18.39
N ALA A 38 -5.79 -23.06 -18.34
CA ALA A 38 -5.79 -22.23 -19.53
C ALA A 38 -4.35 -22.04 -20.05
N PRO A 39 -4.11 -22.06 -21.36
CA PRO A 39 -2.83 -21.64 -21.91
C PRO A 39 -2.47 -20.24 -21.45
N LEU A 40 -1.20 -20.03 -21.08
CA LEU A 40 -0.74 -18.77 -20.50
C LEU A 40 -1.06 -17.57 -21.40
N VAL A 41 -0.80 -17.71 -22.71
CA VAL A 41 -1.03 -16.63 -23.69
C VAL A 41 -2.50 -16.23 -23.72
N VAL A 42 -3.41 -17.19 -23.77
CA VAL A 42 -4.87 -16.92 -23.80
C VAL A 42 -5.30 -16.25 -22.49
N ALA A 43 -4.87 -16.79 -21.34
CA ALA A 43 -5.21 -16.21 -20.04
C ALA A 43 -4.68 -14.78 -19.89
N ALA A 44 -3.43 -14.53 -20.29
CA ALA A 44 -2.82 -13.20 -20.26
C ALA A 44 -3.53 -12.23 -21.20
N SER A 45 -3.78 -12.60 -22.45
CA SER A 45 -4.45 -11.73 -23.44
C SER A 45 -5.85 -11.35 -23.01
N VAL A 46 -6.68 -12.31 -22.58
CA VAL A 46 -8.07 -12.04 -22.13
C VAL A 46 -8.09 -11.13 -20.90
N THR A 47 -7.29 -11.42 -19.88
CA THR A 47 -7.29 -10.61 -18.65
C THR A 47 -6.70 -9.21 -18.88
N THR A 48 -5.72 -9.08 -19.77
CA THR A 48 -5.10 -7.81 -20.15
C THR A 48 -6.05 -6.95 -20.99
N LEU A 49 -6.70 -7.56 -21.99
CA LEU A 49 -7.71 -6.86 -22.80
C LEU A 49 -8.87 -6.37 -21.91
N TRP A 50 -9.35 -7.22 -21.00
CA TRP A 50 -10.39 -6.82 -20.05
C TRP A 50 -9.94 -5.66 -19.15
N ALA A 51 -8.69 -5.70 -18.67
CA ALA A 51 -8.12 -4.61 -17.87
C ALA A 51 -8.04 -3.30 -18.68
N ALA A 52 -7.61 -3.37 -19.93
CA ALA A 52 -7.55 -2.21 -20.84
C ALA A 52 -8.95 -1.64 -21.09
N VAL A 53 -9.92 -2.47 -21.46
CA VAL A 53 -11.31 -2.03 -21.73
C VAL A 53 -11.92 -1.36 -20.51
N VAL A 54 -11.83 -1.95 -19.32
CA VAL A 54 -12.43 -1.39 -18.10
C VAL A 54 -11.75 -0.09 -17.66
N SER A 55 -10.45 0.09 -17.93
CA SER A 55 -9.76 1.36 -17.62
C SER A 55 -9.96 2.43 -18.71
N TYR A 56 -10.16 2.03 -19.97
CA TYR A 56 -10.36 2.93 -21.09
C TYR A 56 -11.81 3.42 -21.20
N LEU A 57 -12.80 2.54 -21.01
CA LEU A 57 -14.21 2.85 -21.27
C LEU A 57 -14.73 4.10 -20.52
N PRO A 58 -14.45 4.30 -19.23
CA PRO A 58 -14.86 5.53 -18.54
C PRO A 58 -14.30 6.80 -19.20
N VAL A 59 -13.05 6.76 -19.66
CA VAL A 59 -12.41 7.89 -20.33
C VAL A 59 -13.09 8.16 -21.68
N ALA A 60 -13.33 7.12 -22.46
CA ALA A 60 -14.00 7.22 -23.75
C ALA A 60 -15.42 7.80 -23.62
N VAL A 61 -16.18 7.37 -22.60
CA VAL A 61 -17.53 7.90 -22.34
C VAL A 61 -17.46 9.38 -21.95
N VAL A 62 -16.55 9.77 -21.08
CA VAL A 62 -16.38 11.18 -20.69
C VAL A 62 -16.01 12.03 -21.91
N MET A 63 -15.06 11.59 -22.73
CA MET A 63 -14.66 12.32 -23.93
C MET A 63 -15.81 12.41 -24.94
N TRP A 64 -16.60 11.37 -25.09
CA TRP A 64 -17.78 11.40 -25.95
C TRP A 64 -18.85 12.39 -25.46
N LEU A 65 -19.13 12.41 -24.14
CA LEU A 65 -20.08 13.36 -23.55
C LEU A 65 -19.63 14.82 -23.72
N ILE A 66 -18.33 15.09 -23.54
CA ILE A 66 -17.77 16.43 -23.75
C ILE A 66 -17.93 16.86 -25.22
N ARG A 67 -17.55 16.01 -26.17
CA ARG A 67 -17.67 16.30 -27.60
C ARG A 67 -19.13 16.49 -28.03
N LEU A 68 -20.03 15.68 -27.49
CA LEU A 68 -21.46 15.82 -27.75
C LEU A 68 -21.98 17.19 -27.29
N ALA A 69 -21.51 17.67 -26.14
CA ALA A 69 -21.85 19.00 -25.62
C ALA A 69 -21.28 20.15 -26.48
N GLU A 70 -20.18 19.91 -27.16
CA GLU A 70 -19.56 20.84 -28.12
C GLU A 70 -20.24 20.80 -29.51
N GLY A 71 -21.29 19.98 -29.68
CA GLY A 71 -22.00 19.82 -30.94
C GLY A 71 -21.35 18.83 -31.93
N ASP A 72 -20.32 18.12 -31.50
CA ASP A 72 -19.67 17.08 -32.29
C ASP A 72 -20.08 15.68 -31.83
N SER A 73 -20.90 15.02 -32.64
CA SER A 73 -21.42 13.67 -32.39
C SER A 73 -20.46 12.54 -32.85
N SER A 74 -19.24 12.86 -33.29
CA SER A 74 -18.29 11.88 -33.81
C SER A 74 -17.80 10.93 -32.69
N VAL A 75 -18.36 9.74 -32.64
CA VAL A 75 -17.96 8.66 -31.72
C VAL A 75 -16.50 8.25 -31.96
N LEU A 76 -16.07 8.21 -33.23
CA LEU A 76 -14.69 7.85 -33.58
C LEU A 76 -13.69 8.92 -33.10
N GLY A 77 -14.04 10.20 -33.25
CA GLY A 77 -13.24 11.33 -32.75
C GLY A 77 -13.10 11.25 -31.23
N ALA A 78 -14.20 11.05 -30.50
CA ALA A 78 -14.19 10.89 -29.06
C ALA A 78 -13.37 9.66 -28.60
N ALA A 79 -13.48 8.53 -29.31
CA ALA A 79 -12.70 7.33 -29.01
C ALA A 79 -11.19 7.56 -29.18
N ARG A 80 -10.76 8.25 -30.23
CA ARG A 80 -9.34 8.58 -30.45
C ARG A 80 -8.78 9.49 -29.35
N ILE A 81 -9.49 10.56 -29.00
CA ILE A 81 -9.09 11.46 -27.91
C ILE A 81 -9.09 10.70 -26.59
N GLY A 82 -10.09 9.82 -26.35
CA GLY A 82 -10.13 8.94 -25.19
C GLY A 82 -8.90 8.01 -25.11
N LEU A 83 -8.44 7.46 -26.25
CA LEU A 83 -7.21 6.63 -26.28
C LEU A 83 -5.97 7.46 -25.96
N ALA A 84 -5.85 8.68 -26.49
CA ALA A 84 -4.74 9.59 -26.16
C ALA A 84 -4.73 9.92 -24.65
N ALA A 85 -5.87 10.29 -24.07
CA ALA A 85 -6.01 10.54 -22.64
C ALA A 85 -5.72 9.29 -21.78
N TRP A 86 -6.13 8.10 -22.24
CA TRP A 86 -5.83 6.84 -21.58
C TRP A 86 -4.33 6.52 -21.61
N LEU A 87 -3.63 6.75 -22.73
CA LEU A 87 -2.19 6.61 -22.85
C LEU A 87 -1.45 7.61 -21.95
N LEU A 88 -1.91 8.88 -21.90
CA LEU A 88 -1.37 9.87 -20.97
C LEU A 88 -1.50 9.40 -19.51
N GLY A 89 -2.63 8.78 -19.15
CA GLY A 89 -2.85 8.18 -17.83
C GLY A 89 -1.88 7.04 -17.49
N HIS A 90 -1.18 6.47 -18.48
CA HIS A 90 -0.11 5.51 -18.28
C HIS A 90 1.29 6.15 -18.29
N GLY A 91 1.38 7.48 -18.38
CA GLY A 91 2.64 8.21 -18.47
C GLY A 91 3.26 8.24 -19.87
N VAL A 92 2.46 7.95 -20.91
CA VAL A 92 2.90 8.14 -22.32
C VAL A 92 2.74 9.61 -22.68
N PRO A 93 3.81 10.33 -23.02
CA PRO A 93 3.69 11.71 -23.45
C PRO A 93 3.03 11.81 -24.83
N LEU A 94 2.28 12.89 -25.02
CA LEU A 94 1.61 13.22 -26.27
C LEU A 94 2.31 14.46 -26.87
N ASP A 95 2.69 14.40 -28.13
CA ASP A 95 3.27 15.53 -28.82
C ASP A 95 2.14 16.35 -29.48
N THR A 96 2.02 17.62 -29.09
CA THR A 96 1.00 18.53 -29.59
C THR A 96 1.64 19.77 -30.21
N PRO A 97 0.93 20.56 -31.05
CA PRO A 97 1.46 21.79 -31.61
C PRO A 97 1.91 22.82 -30.57
N THR A 98 1.34 22.77 -29.37
CA THR A 98 1.70 23.62 -28.22
C THR A 98 2.82 23.05 -27.36
N GLY A 99 3.37 21.88 -27.75
CA GLY A 99 4.43 21.18 -27.03
C GLY A 99 3.97 19.88 -26.38
N PRO A 100 4.88 19.18 -25.66
CA PRO A 100 4.59 17.88 -25.10
C PRO A 100 3.61 17.97 -23.93
N LEU A 101 2.61 17.07 -23.90
CA LEU A 101 1.75 16.81 -22.75
C LEU A 101 2.21 15.52 -22.07
N GLY A 102 2.72 15.62 -20.87
CA GLY A 102 3.30 14.49 -20.14
C GLY A 102 2.89 14.40 -18.68
N LEU A 103 1.98 15.25 -18.21
CA LEU A 103 1.44 15.20 -16.84
C LEU A 103 0.31 14.19 -16.75
N PRO A 104 0.52 12.99 -16.14
CA PRO A 104 -0.52 11.97 -16.09
C PRO A 104 -1.59 12.29 -15.04
N PRO A 105 -2.88 12.11 -15.33
CA PRO A 105 -3.94 12.16 -14.32
C PRO A 105 -3.88 10.90 -13.45
N LEU A 106 -3.31 11.01 -12.25
CA LEU A 106 -2.95 9.85 -11.41
C LEU A 106 -4.13 9.03 -10.92
N LEU A 107 -5.36 9.55 -10.88
CA LEU A 107 -6.53 8.72 -10.59
C LEU A 107 -6.74 7.67 -11.68
N LEU A 108 -6.54 8.05 -12.94
CA LEU A 108 -6.62 7.13 -14.07
C LEU A 108 -5.46 6.13 -14.04
N SER A 109 -4.25 6.59 -13.73
CA SER A 109 -3.07 5.71 -13.51
C SER A 109 -3.33 4.69 -12.42
N ALA A 110 -3.92 5.10 -11.30
CA ALA A 110 -4.26 4.20 -10.19
C ALA A 110 -5.33 3.17 -10.57
N LEU A 111 -6.36 3.58 -11.32
CA LEU A 111 -7.37 2.66 -11.85
C LEU A 111 -6.72 1.61 -12.76
N ALA A 112 -5.89 2.04 -13.71
CA ALA A 112 -5.19 1.17 -14.63
C ALA A 112 -4.23 0.21 -13.89
N ALA A 113 -3.45 0.71 -12.92
CA ALA A 113 -2.56 -0.10 -12.10
C ALA A 113 -3.32 -1.16 -11.31
N TRP A 114 -4.44 -0.81 -10.71
CA TRP A 114 -5.31 -1.74 -10.02
C TRP A 114 -5.86 -2.83 -10.96
N ARG A 115 -6.29 -2.45 -12.16
CA ARG A 115 -6.81 -3.40 -13.16
C ARG A 115 -5.73 -4.37 -13.64
N ILE A 116 -4.52 -3.89 -13.91
CA ILE A 116 -3.38 -4.72 -14.33
C ILE A 116 -2.89 -5.61 -13.17
N TYR A 117 -2.84 -5.12 -11.95
CA TYR A 117 -2.60 -5.95 -10.78
C TYR A 117 -3.60 -7.12 -10.70
N ARG A 118 -4.90 -6.84 -10.91
CA ARG A 118 -5.95 -7.86 -10.96
C ARG A 118 -5.77 -8.82 -12.14
N ALA A 119 -5.32 -8.35 -13.31
CA ALA A 119 -4.99 -9.21 -14.46
C ALA A 119 -3.88 -10.20 -14.09
N GLY A 120 -2.80 -9.77 -13.42
CA GLY A 120 -1.75 -10.65 -12.89
C GLY A 120 -2.29 -11.71 -11.92
N VAL A 121 -3.21 -11.32 -11.02
CA VAL A 121 -3.88 -12.25 -10.10
C VAL A 121 -4.71 -13.29 -10.85
N HIS A 122 -5.54 -12.85 -11.82
CA HIS A 122 -6.42 -13.75 -12.56
C HIS A 122 -5.67 -14.69 -13.47
N THR A 123 -4.67 -14.20 -14.22
CA THR A 123 -3.80 -15.02 -15.05
C THR A 123 -3.09 -16.11 -14.24
N THR A 124 -2.52 -15.73 -13.07
CA THR A 124 -1.85 -16.67 -12.15
C THR A 124 -2.79 -17.78 -11.69
N ARG A 125 -4.05 -17.46 -11.43
CA ARG A 125 -5.07 -18.45 -11.03
C ARG A 125 -5.46 -19.36 -12.20
N ALA A 126 -5.64 -18.80 -13.39
CA ALA A 126 -6.05 -19.52 -14.59
C ALA A 126 -5.01 -20.58 -15.02
N VAL A 127 -3.71 -20.25 -14.92
CA VAL A 127 -2.61 -21.19 -15.21
C VAL A 127 -2.30 -22.16 -14.06
N GLY A 128 -3.06 -22.10 -12.95
CA GLY A 128 -2.90 -23.02 -11.81
C GLY A 128 -1.63 -22.77 -10.97
N ALA A 129 -1.08 -21.56 -10.99
CA ALA A 129 0.14 -21.21 -10.25
C ALA A 129 -0.11 -20.63 -8.83
N ARG A 130 -1.38 -20.66 -8.35
CA ARG A 130 -1.74 -20.16 -7.03
C ARG A 130 -0.96 -20.89 -5.92
N ARG A 131 -0.41 -20.14 -4.96
CA ARG A 131 0.36 -20.65 -3.80
C ARG A 131 1.53 -21.57 -4.16
N SER A 132 2.01 -21.55 -5.41
CA SER A 132 3.14 -22.37 -5.84
C SER A 132 4.46 -22.00 -5.17
N GLY A 133 4.56 -20.79 -4.60
CA GLY A 133 5.77 -20.22 -4.04
C GLY A 133 6.87 -19.88 -5.06
N SER A 134 6.60 -20.08 -6.35
CA SER A 134 7.57 -19.91 -7.43
C SER A 134 7.63 -18.48 -7.92
N ALA A 135 8.77 -17.81 -7.73
CA ALA A 135 9.03 -16.50 -8.31
C ALA A 135 9.11 -16.56 -9.85
N VAL A 136 9.66 -17.64 -10.40
CA VAL A 136 9.76 -17.84 -11.85
C VAL A 136 8.37 -17.82 -12.50
N ARG A 137 7.40 -18.53 -11.93
CA ARG A 137 6.01 -18.48 -12.44
C ARG A 137 5.40 -17.10 -12.37
N ALA A 138 5.70 -16.34 -11.30
CA ALA A 138 5.22 -14.95 -11.19
C ALA A 138 5.84 -14.06 -12.29
N ILE A 139 7.14 -14.22 -12.55
CA ILE A 139 7.85 -13.48 -13.62
C ILE A 139 7.29 -13.86 -15.00
N VAL A 140 7.10 -15.14 -15.28
CA VAL A 140 6.57 -15.60 -16.58
C VAL A 140 5.16 -15.04 -16.82
N VAL A 141 4.29 -15.01 -15.80
CA VAL A 141 2.96 -14.37 -15.90
C VAL A 141 3.11 -12.87 -16.14
N ALA A 142 4.00 -12.20 -15.41
CA ALA A 142 4.24 -10.76 -15.57
C ALA A 142 4.73 -10.42 -16.98
N LEU A 143 5.66 -11.20 -17.54
CA LEU A 143 6.16 -11.00 -18.89
C LEU A 143 5.06 -11.21 -19.94
N ALA A 144 4.22 -12.24 -19.80
CA ALA A 144 3.10 -12.47 -20.72
C ALA A 144 2.09 -11.32 -20.72
N VAL A 145 1.76 -10.78 -19.52
CA VAL A 145 0.89 -9.60 -19.39
C VAL A 145 1.60 -8.35 -19.95
N ALA A 146 2.89 -8.15 -19.65
CA ALA A 146 3.68 -7.03 -20.16
C ALA A 146 3.69 -6.99 -21.68
N THR A 147 3.96 -8.11 -22.33
CA THR A 147 3.97 -8.24 -23.81
C THR A 147 2.59 -7.92 -24.39
N ALA A 148 1.53 -8.49 -23.82
CA ALA A 148 0.16 -8.25 -24.30
C ALA A 148 -0.25 -6.77 -24.10
N TYR A 149 0.11 -6.17 -22.96
CA TYR A 149 -0.24 -4.78 -22.67
C TYR A 149 0.59 -3.79 -23.49
N GLY A 150 1.87 -4.10 -23.71
CA GLY A 150 2.72 -3.31 -24.59
C GLY A 150 2.23 -3.31 -26.05
N ALA A 151 1.81 -4.48 -26.56
CA ALA A 151 1.22 -4.57 -27.89
C ALA A 151 -0.08 -3.73 -28.00
N LEU A 152 -0.95 -3.79 -26.97
CA LEU A 152 -2.14 -2.94 -26.91
C LEU A 152 -1.79 -1.46 -26.87
N GLY A 153 -0.74 -1.08 -26.11
CA GLY A 153 -0.26 0.30 -26.04
C GLY A 153 0.24 0.83 -27.38
N ALA A 154 1.04 0.04 -28.09
CA ALA A 154 1.52 0.40 -29.42
C ALA A 154 0.37 0.53 -30.43
N ALA A 155 -0.57 -0.40 -30.42
CA ALA A 155 -1.76 -0.33 -31.27
C ALA A 155 -2.66 0.88 -30.93
N ALA A 156 -2.86 1.16 -29.64
CA ALA A 156 -3.63 2.32 -29.20
C ALA A 156 -2.97 3.63 -29.61
N ALA A 157 -1.64 3.75 -29.52
CA ALA A 157 -0.88 4.92 -29.97
C ALA A 157 -1.05 5.13 -31.47
N HIS A 158 -0.95 4.07 -32.27
CA HIS A 158 -1.13 4.16 -33.72
C HIS A 158 -2.54 4.66 -34.08
N VAL A 159 -3.58 4.15 -33.40
CA VAL A 159 -4.98 4.55 -33.64
C VAL A 159 -5.26 5.98 -33.15
N ALA A 160 -4.67 6.36 -32.01
CA ALA A 160 -4.89 7.67 -31.38
C ALA A 160 -4.13 8.81 -32.08
N SER A 161 -3.03 8.51 -32.77
CA SER A 161 -2.23 9.52 -33.49
C SER A 161 -3.04 10.21 -34.56
N SER A 162 -2.83 11.54 -34.68
CA SER A 162 -3.50 12.41 -35.65
C SER A 162 -2.52 13.50 -36.14
N ALA A 163 -2.93 14.34 -37.06
CA ALA A 163 -2.12 15.46 -37.52
C ALA A 163 -1.77 16.46 -36.41
N THR A 164 -2.59 16.53 -35.36
CA THR A 164 -2.43 17.45 -34.21
C THR A 164 -1.94 16.77 -32.93
N THR A 165 -1.85 15.43 -32.91
CA THR A 165 -1.40 14.69 -31.72
C THR A 165 -0.51 13.55 -32.16
N GLY A 166 0.80 13.72 -31.96
CA GLY A 166 1.80 12.69 -32.20
C GLY A 166 1.93 11.76 -30.98
N ILE A 167 1.92 10.45 -31.20
CA ILE A 167 2.21 9.46 -30.15
C ILE A 167 3.11 8.40 -30.76
N GLU A 168 4.32 8.27 -30.23
CA GLU A 168 5.26 7.26 -30.74
C GLU A 168 4.84 5.85 -30.30
N PRO A 169 4.50 4.93 -31.23
CA PRO A 169 3.98 3.62 -30.87
C PRO A 169 4.97 2.75 -30.08
N LEU A 170 6.26 2.81 -30.39
CA LEU A 170 7.28 2.00 -29.70
C LEU A 170 7.46 2.49 -28.24
N ARG A 171 7.47 3.77 -28.02
CA ARG A 171 7.53 4.37 -26.68
C ARG A 171 6.28 4.03 -25.87
N ALA A 172 5.10 4.16 -26.48
CA ALA A 172 3.82 3.78 -25.84
C ALA A 172 3.81 2.30 -25.49
N GLY A 173 4.22 1.43 -26.40
CA GLY A 173 4.34 0.00 -26.18
C GLY A 173 5.29 -0.34 -25.04
N GLY A 174 6.48 0.25 -25.02
CA GLY A 174 7.48 0.07 -23.95
C GLY A 174 6.98 0.56 -22.59
N THR A 175 6.34 1.73 -22.55
CA THR A 175 5.77 2.30 -21.30
C THR A 175 4.66 1.40 -20.75
N LEU A 176 3.72 0.96 -21.58
CA LEU A 176 2.64 0.08 -21.14
C LEU A 176 3.16 -1.31 -20.80
N ALA A 177 4.17 -1.83 -21.49
CA ALA A 177 4.82 -3.09 -21.12
C ALA A 177 5.45 -3.02 -19.72
N ALA A 178 6.18 -1.94 -19.43
CA ALA A 178 6.78 -1.73 -18.11
C ALA A 178 5.71 -1.57 -17.02
N PHE A 179 4.71 -0.71 -17.25
CA PHE A 179 3.59 -0.49 -16.35
C PHE A 179 2.81 -1.80 -16.10
N GLY A 180 2.49 -2.53 -17.18
CA GLY A 180 1.78 -3.80 -17.13
C GLY A 180 2.59 -4.89 -16.44
N GLY A 181 3.88 -4.96 -16.73
CA GLY A 181 4.81 -5.93 -16.13
C GLY A 181 4.94 -5.75 -14.62
N ILE A 182 5.14 -4.51 -14.16
CA ILE A 182 5.23 -4.18 -12.72
C ILE A 182 3.93 -4.54 -12.00
N GLY A 183 2.78 -4.06 -12.51
CA GLY A 183 1.48 -4.32 -11.91
C GLY A 183 1.14 -5.81 -11.85
N ALA A 184 1.38 -6.54 -12.95
CA ALA A 184 1.14 -7.97 -13.03
C ALA A 184 2.12 -8.77 -12.15
N LEU A 185 3.39 -8.36 -12.03
CA LEU A 185 4.38 -8.98 -11.16
C LEU A 185 3.96 -8.90 -9.69
N LEU A 186 3.44 -7.76 -9.25
CA LEU A 186 2.90 -7.59 -7.90
C LEU A 186 1.69 -8.51 -7.68
N GLY A 187 0.75 -8.57 -8.63
CA GLY A 187 -0.44 -9.42 -8.55
C GLY A 187 -0.10 -10.91 -8.57
N ALA A 188 0.78 -11.33 -9.48
CA ALA A 188 1.26 -12.70 -9.60
C ALA A 188 2.12 -13.11 -8.40
N GLY A 189 3.03 -12.25 -7.96
CA GLY A 189 3.91 -12.48 -6.81
C GLY A 189 3.13 -12.68 -5.51
N GLN A 190 2.08 -11.90 -5.30
CA GLN A 190 1.18 -12.08 -4.16
C GLN A 190 0.40 -13.40 -4.28
N THR A 191 -0.13 -13.71 -5.46
CA THR A 191 -0.96 -14.91 -5.70
C THR A 191 -0.16 -16.20 -5.61
N THR A 192 1.08 -16.22 -6.09
CA THR A 192 2.02 -17.34 -5.93
C THR A 192 2.58 -17.45 -4.52
N SER A 193 2.42 -16.43 -3.67
CA SER A 193 3.07 -16.27 -2.37
C SER A 193 4.60 -16.10 -2.44
N SER A 194 5.17 -15.78 -3.60
CA SER A 194 6.61 -15.55 -3.78
C SER A 194 7.07 -14.28 -3.07
N LEU A 195 6.28 -13.20 -3.11
CA LEU A 195 6.58 -11.96 -2.36
C LEU A 195 6.64 -12.20 -0.84
N ARG A 196 5.73 -13.02 -0.31
CA ARG A 196 5.72 -13.37 1.12
C ARG A 196 6.96 -14.17 1.49
N ARG A 197 7.39 -15.12 0.64
CA ARG A 197 8.63 -15.88 0.84
C ARG A 197 9.86 -15.00 0.77
N LEU A 198 9.89 -14.04 -0.15
CA LEU A 198 10.98 -13.07 -0.26
C LEU A 198 11.04 -12.19 1.00
N ALA A 199 9.90 -11.65 1.44
CA ALA A 199 9.81 -10.87 2.66
C ALA A 199 10.22 -11.67 3.92
N ALA A 200 9.94 -12.98 3.96
CA ALA A 200 10.34 -13.85 5.07
C ALA A 200 11.86 -14.09 5.14
N ARG A 201 12.60 -13.86 4.04
CA ARG A 201 14.07 -13.92 4.02
C ARG A 201 14.74 -12.64 4.49
N CYS A 202 14.00 -11.52 4.52
CA CYS A 202 14.52 -10.26 5.02
C CYS A 202 14.65 -10.31 6.56
N PRO A 203 15.73 -9.76 7.13
CA PRO A 203 15.86 -9.57 8.57
C PRO A 203 14.64 -8.86 9.16
N ASP A 204 14.26 -9.22 10.38
CA ASP A 204 13.08 -8.65 11.05
C ASP A 204 13.16 -7.14 11.16
N LEU A 205 14.35 -6.60 11.43
CA LEU A 205 14.60 -5.16 11.47
C LEU A 205 14.17 -4.48 10.18
N LEU A 206 14.62 -4.97 9.01
CA LEU A 206 14.27 -4.38 7.71
C LEU A 206 12.78 -4.51 7.39
N ARG A 207 12.18 -5.62 7.77
CA ARG A 207 10.74 -5.86 7.56
C ARG A 207 9.87 -4.91 8.39
N HIS A 208 10.25 -4.67 9.65
CA HIS A 208 9.55 -3.72 10.52
C HIS A 208 9.80 -2.28 10.08
N ALA A 209 11.04 -1.93 9.73
CA ALA A 209 11.39 -0.62 9.18
C ALA A 209 10.64 -0.31 7.87
N ALA A 210 10.58 -1.27 6.95
CA ALA A 210 9.85 -1.10 5.69
C ALA A 210 8.34 -0.87 5.91
N ARG A 211 7.72 -1.63 6.81
CA ARG A 211 6.32 -1.41 7.18
C ARG A 211 6.10 -0.05 7.82
N ALA A 212 6.97 0.33 8.76
CA ALA A 212 6.91 1.63 9.41
C ALA A 212 7.07 2.76 8.40
N GLY A 213 8.04 2.68 7.50
CA GLY A 213 8.27 3.70 6.46
C GLY A 213 7.07 3.85 5.51
N VAL A 214 6.47 2.75 5.07
CA VAL A 214 5.25 2.80 4.24
C VAL A 214 4.08 3.42 5.01
N VAL A 215 3.88 3.07 6.28
CA VAL A 215 2.82 3.67 7.12
C VAL A 215 3.07 5.18 7.28
N ALA A 216 4.32 5.60 7.56
CA ALA A 216 4.66 7.00 7.63
C ALA A 216 4.35 7.74 6.33
N ALA A 217 4.76 7.19 5.18
CA ALA A 217 4.49 7.77 3.87
C ALA A 217 2.98 7.93 3.63
N LEU A 218 2.17 6.94 3.97
CA LEU A 218 0.71 7.00 3.83
C LEU A 218 0.08 8.02 4.77
N LEU A 219 0.59 8.19 5.99
CA LEU A 219 0.13 9.23 6.92
C LEU A 219 0.46 10.63 6.40
N VAL A 220 1.67 10.84 5.85
CA VAL A 220 2.07 12.12 5.26
C VAL A 220 1.25 12.42 4.00
N LEU A 221 1.00 11.43 3.13
CA LEU A 221 0.08 11.58 1.99
C LEU A 221 -1.36 11.88 2.45
N GLY A 222 -1.82 11.23 3.53
CA GLY A 222 -3.13 11.51 4.12
C GLY A 222 -3.24 12.96 4.61
N ALA A 223 -2.18 13.49 5.23
CA ALA A 223 -2.11 14.90 5.61
C ALA A 223 -2.15 15.82 4.38
N GLY A 224 -1.40 15.49 3.33
CA GLY A 224 -1.44 16.22 2.04
C GLY A 224 -2.84 16.20 1.41
N ALA A 225 -3.53 15.06 1.42
CA ALA A 225 -4.89 14.93 0.93
C ALA A 225 -5.88 15.79 1.73
N ALA A 226 -5.74 15.79 3.06
CA ALA A 226 -6.58 16.61 3.93
C ALA A 226 -6.37 18.11 3.68
N VAL A 227 -5.12 18.54 3.53
CA VAL A 227 -4.79 19.95 3.22
C VAL A 227 -5.30 20.34 1.83
N ALA A 228 -5.06 19.53 0.80
CA ALA A 228 -5.56 19.81 -0.55
C ALA A 228 -7.08 19.86 -0.60
N GLY A 229 -7.77 18.88 0.02
CA GLY A 229 -9.23 18.85 0.06
C GLY A 229 -9.82 20.02 0.84
N LEU A 230 -9.25 20.37 2.00
CA LEU A 230 -9.69 21.51 2.80
C LEU A 230 -9.47 22.83 2.07
N SER A 231 -8.33 22.98 1.39
CA SER A 231 -8.01 24.19 0.62
C SER A 231 -9.03 24.42 -0.50
N VAL A 232 -9.35 23.40 -1.29
CA VAL A 232 -10.39 23.47 -2.33
C VAL A 232 -11.79 23.71 -1.71
N ALA A 233 -12.09 23.11 -0.56
CA ALA A 233 -13.38 23.32 0.11
C ALA A 233 -13.56 24.76 0.62
N ILE A 234 -12.51 25.37 1.15
CA ILE A 234 -12.53 26.77 1.61
C ILE A 234 -12.68 27.72 0.41
N SER A 235 -12.00 27.41 -0.72
CA SER A 235 -12.07 28.19 -1.97
C SER A 235 -13.22 27.72 -2.88
N GLY A 236 -14.27 27.12 -2.31
CA GLY A 236 -15.38 26.54 -3.09
C GLY A 236 -16.12 27.55 -3.97
N GLY A 237 -16.23 28.81 -3.53
CA GLY A 237 -16.78 29.92 -4.33
C GLY A 237 -15.95 30.16 -5.61
N ASP A 238 -14.64 30.36 -5.46
CA ASP A 238 -13.71 30.62 -6.58
C ASP A 238 -13.65 29.41 -7.54
N ALA A 239 -13.75 28.19 -7.00
CA ALA A 239 -13.83 26.99 -7.80
C ALA A 239 -15.13 26.91 -8.62
N ALA A 240 -16.27 27.31 -8.03
CA ALA A 240 -17.54 27.37 -8.71
C ALA A 240 -17.56 28.45 -9.80
N ASP A 241 -16.99 29.63 -9.53
CA ASP A 241 -16.84 30.70 -10.50
C ASP A 241 -15.95 30.27 -11.68
N THR A 242 -14.86 29.57 -11.39
CA THR A 242 -14.00 28.97 -12.41
C THR A 242 -14.74 27.99 -13.30
N ILE A 243 -15.63 27.16 -12.75
CA ILE A 243 -16.48 26.23 -13.51
C ILE A 243 -17.49 27.05 -14.36
N GLY A 244 -18.02 28.15 -13.83
CA GLY A 244 -18.99 29.03 -14.50
C GLY A 244 -18.41 29.73 -15.75
N VAL A 245 -17.09 29.94 -15.81
CA VAL A 245 -16.42 30.52 -17.01
C VAL A 245 -16.56 29.62 -18.24
N TYR A 246 -16.68 28.30 -18.03
CA TYR A 246 -16.91 27.35 -19.10
C TYR A 246 -18.38 27.40 -19.56
N ARG A 247 -18.65 28.17 -20.62
CA ARG A 247 -20.00 28.33 -21.19
C ARG A 247 -20.51 27.09 -21.95
N ALA A 248 -19.85 25.95 -21.83
CA ALA A 248 -20.16 24.71 -22.53
C ALA A 248 -21.34 23.93 -21.92
N GLY A 249 -22.21 24.56 -21.14
CA GLY A 249 -23.36 23.92 -20.53
C GLY A 249 -22.97 22.87 -19.45
N VAL A 250 -23.97 22.10 -19.01
CA VAL A 250 -23.79 21.08 -17.93
C VAL A 250 -22.72 20.05 -18.25
N ALA A 251 -22.60 19.61 -19.51
CA ALA A 251 -21.64 18.58 -19.89
C ALA A 251 -20.20 19.10 -19.85
N GLY A 252 -19.94 20.35 -20.28
CA GLY A 252 -18.61 20.96 -20.16
C GLY A 252 -18.19 21.18 -18.71
N GLN A 253 -19.12 21.63 -17.86
CA GLN A 253 -18.89 21.79 -16.42
C GLN A 253 -18.62 20.44 -15.75
N ALA A 254 -19.34 19.38 -16.10
CA ALA A 254 -19.07 18.03 -15.64
C ALA A 254 -17.69 17.53 -16.10
N GLY A 255 -17.32 17.82 -17.35
CA GLY A 255 -16.02 17.44 -17.92
C GLY A 255 -14.85 18.03 -17.15
N ILE A 256 -14.86 19.36 -16.87
CA ILE A 256 -13.79 20.01 -16.11
C ILE A 256 -13.74 19.55 -14.65
N THR A 257 -14.90 19.25 -14.07
CA THR A 257 -14.97 18.67 -12.72
C THR A 257 -14.35 17.28 -12.68
N LEU A 258 -14.68 16.40 -13.64
CA LEU A 258 -14.09 15.08 -13.76
C LEU A 258 -12.59 15.14 -14.05
N LEU A 259 -12.13 16.10 -14.84
CA LEU A 259 -10.72 16.34 -15.07
C LEU A 259 -10.02 16.73 -13.75
N SER A 260 -10.60 17.69 -13.01
CA SER A 260 -10.07 18.10 -11.68
C SER A 260 -10.01 16.90 -10.73
N LEU A 261 -11.03 16.05 -10.70
CA LEU A 261 -11.04 14.83 -9.90
C LEU A 261 -9.94 13.83 -10.36
N ALA A 262 -9.71 13.71 -11.67
CA ALA A 262 -8.66 12.84 -12.21
C ALA A 262 -7.25 13.26 -11.74
N TYR A 263 -7.04 14.57 -11.52
CA TYR A 263 -5.79 15.14 -11.00
C TYR A 263 -5.77 15.32 -9.48
N ALA A 264 -6.82 14.98 -8.74
CA ALA A 264 -6.84 15.11 -7.27
C ALA A 264 -5.70 14.36 -6.56
N PRO A 265 -5.27 13.15 -7.00
CA PRO A 265 -4.09 12.51 -6.42
C PRO A 265 -2.79 13.27 -6.71
N ASN A 266 -2.65 13.94 -7.86
CA ASN A 266 -1.50 14.81 -8.14
C ASN A 266 -1.48 15.97 -7.15
N ALA A 267 -2.61 16.65 -6.94
CA ALA A 267 -2.73 17.73 -5.95
C ALA A 267 -2.41 17.25 -4.52
N THR A 268 -2.83 16.03 -4.16
CA THR A 268 -2.46 15.40 -2.88
C THR A 268 -0.95 15.30 -2.72
N ILE A 269 -0.24 14.84 -3.75
CA ILE A 269 1.22 14.70 -3.72
C ILE A 269 1.90 16.08 -3.70
N TRP A 270 1.37 17.06 -4.44
CA TRP A 270 1.89 18.44 -4.44
C TRP A 270 1.69 19.12 -3.08
N ALA A 271 0.52 18.95 -2.46
CA ALA A 271 0.28 19.41 -1.09
C ALA A 271 1.19 18.70 -0.06
N THR A 272 1.50 17.42 -0.28
CA THR A 272 2.48 16.69 0.52
C THR A 272 3.87 17.30 0.38
N ALA A 273 4.30 17.64 -0.83
CA ALA A 273 5.58 18.30 -1.09
C ALA A 273 5.62 19.71 -0.47
N TYR A 274 4.49 20.43 -0.48
CA TYR A 274 4.33 21.71 0.21
C TYR A 274 4.49 21.56 1.74
N LEU A 275 3.84 20.58 2.36
CA LEU A 275 3.95 20.30 3.79
C LEU A 275 5.36 19.87 4.22
N LEU A 276 6.10 19.22 3.34
CA LEU A 276 7.49 18.82 3.58
C LEU A 276 8.48 19.99 3.41
N GLY A 277 8.09 21.10 2.76
CA GLY A 277 8.89 22.28 2.52
C GLY A 277 9.41 22.46 1.10
N PRO A 278 9.85 21.43 0.35
CA PRO A 278 10.32 21.61 -1.03
C PRO A 278 9.29 22.27 -1.95
N GLY A 279 8.00 21.98 -1.71
CA GLY A 279 6.94 22.53 -2.55
C GLY A 279 6.89 21.94 -3.96
N PHE A 280 6.27 22.69 -4.87
CA PHE A 280 6.14 22.32 -6.28
C PHE A 280 6.14 23.56 -7.16
N ALA A 281 6.32 23.38 -8.47
CA ALA A 281 6.23 24.41 -9.48
C ALA A 281 5.01 24.17 -10.39
N LEU A 282 4.44 25.25 -10.90
CA LEU A 282 3.40 25.26 -11.93
C LEU A 282 3.94 25.96 -13.18
N GLY A 283 5.12 25.53 -13.61
CA GLY A 283 5.88 26.07 -14.74
C GLY A 283 7.11 26.88 -14.33
N SER A 284 7.87 27.32 -15.33
CA SER A 284 9.07 28.13 -15.14
C SER A 284 8.76 29.39 -14.33
N ASP A 285 9.70 29.79 -13.49
CA ASP A 285 9.61 31.00 -12.64
C ASP A 285 8.44 31.00 -11.65
N THR A 286 7.90 29.81 -11.32
CA THR A 286 6.88 29.63 -10.29
C THR A 286 7.39 28.80 -9.14
N ALA A 287 6.97 29.13 -7.93
CA ALA A 287 7.24 28.34 -6.75
C ALA A 287 6.04 28.40 -5.80
N VAL A 288 5.59 27.23 -5.35
CA VAL A 288 4.57 27.08 -4.29
C VAL A 288 5.22 26.35 -3.14
N ARG A 289 5.80 27.11 -2.23
CA ARG A 289 6.48 26.64 -1.03
C ARG A 289 5.90 27.32 0.20
N THR A 290 6.14 26.76 1.36
CA THR A 290 5.72 27.39 2.62
C THR A 290 6.36 28.74 2.89
N THR A 291 7.55 28.96 2.38
CA THR A 291 8.33 30.20 2.52
C THR A 291 8.08 31.22 1.41
N GLU A 292 7.59 30.79 0.25
CA GLU A 292 7.45 31.61 -0.93
C GLU A 292 6.33 31.10 -1.82
N VAL A 293 5.47 31.97 -2.30
CA VAL A 293 4.46 31.67 -3.30
C VAL A 293 4.56 32.68 -4.44
N THR A 294 5.08 32.21 -5.56
CA THR A 294 5.14 32.97 -6.82
C THR A 294 4.33 32.20 -7.87
N LEU A 295 3.23 32.78 -8.30
CA LEU A 295 2.32 32.21 -9.29
C LEU A 295 2.33 33.10 -10.54
N GLY A 296 2.43 32.47 -11.72
CA GLY A 296 2.15 33.12 -12.98
C GLY A 296 0.68 33.00 -13.38
N SER A 297 0.32 33.34 -14.61
CA SER A 297 -1.03 33.09 -15.13
C SER A 297 -1.29 31.58 -15.18
N LEU A 298 -2.34 31.14 -14.48
CA LEU A 298 -2.73 29.73 -14.35
C LEU A 298 -3.85 29.39 -15.34
N PRO A 299 -3.89 28.14 -15.82
CA PRO A 299 -5.08 27.65 -16.51
C PRO A 299 -6.30 27.71 -15.57
N ALA A 300 -7.47 28.00 -16.12
CA ALA A 300 -8.72 28.02 -15.37
C ALA A 300 -9.18 26.60 -15.03
N VAL A 301 -8.54 25.96 -14.08
CA VAL A 301 -8.88 24.62 -13.56
C VAL A 301 -9.36 24.77 -12.12
N PRO A 302 -10.55 24.28 -11.74
CA PRO A 302 -11.11 24.40 -10.40
C PRO A 302 -10.19 23.93 -9.28
N LEU A 303 -9.33 22.94 -9.57
CA LEU A 303 -8.35 22.42 -8.63
C LEU A 303 -7.33 23.48 -8.19
N PHE A 304 -7.03 24.47 -9.03
CA PHE A 304 -6.07 25.54 -8.73
C PHE A 304 -6.67 26.67 -7.85
N ALA A 305 -7.99 26.70 -7.69
CA ALA A 305 -8.61 27.62 -6.74
C ALA A 305 -8.14 27.40 -5.29
N GLY A 306 -7.70 26.17 -4.96
CA GLY A 306 -7.14 25.84 -3.64
C GLY A 306 -5.66 26.19 -3.45
N LEU A 307 -4.99 26.89 -4.38
CA LEU A 307 -3.60 27.28 -4.21
C LEU A 307 -3.45 28.37 -3.15
N PRO A 308 -2.37 28.35 -2.34
CA PRO A 308 -2.11 29.43 -1.38
C PRO A 308 -1.78 30.74 -2.08
N ASN A 309 -2.29 31.86 -1.56
CA ASN A 309 -2.09 33.21 -2.10
C ASN A 309 -0.83 33.90 -1.55
N GLY A 310 -0.07 33.24 -0.68
CA GLY A 310 1.14 33.79 -0.06
C GLY A 310 1.86 32.80 0.83
N PRO A 311 3.00 33.21 1.41
CA PRO A 311 3.76 32.35 2.33
C PRO A 311 2.94 31.89 3.52
N ALA A 312 3.26 30.71 4.06
CA ALA A 312 2.62 30.19 5.26
C ALA A 312 2.93 31.09 6.46
N GLY A 313 1.87 31.59 7.11
CA GLY A 313 1.96 32.39 8.33
C GLY A 313 0.91 32.00 9.35
N GLY A 314 1.12 32.35 10.62
CA GLY A 314 0.18 32.05 11.68
C GLY A 314 -0.15 30.55 11.80
N LEU A 315 -1.43 30.20 11.81
CA LEU A 315 -1.90 28.82 11.92
C LEU A 315 -1.47 27.92 10.77
N SER A 316 -1.27 28.45 9.56
CA SER A 316 -0.86 27.64 8.41
C SER A 316 0.59 27.11 8.57
N ALA A 317 1.44 27.81 9.31
CA ALA A 317 2.78 27.32 9.64
C ALA A 317 2.74 26.06 10.54
N ALA A 318 1.69 25.90 11.35
CA ALA A 318 1.52 24.71 12.19
C ALA A 318 1.30 23.42 11.38
N LEU A 319 0.83 23.55 10.12
CA LEU A 319 0.65 22.41 9.22
C LEU A 319 1.99 21.70 8.91
N LEU A 320 3.12 22.40 8.99
CA LEU A 320 4.47 21.83 8.82
C LEU A 320 4.81 20.80 9.90
N ALA A 321 4.09 20.81 11.02
CA ALA A 321 4.26 19.78 12.04
C ALA A 321 3.67 18.42 11.64
N LEU A 322 2.72 18.38 10.68
CA LEU A 322 2.03 17.14 10.31
C LEU A 322 2.97 16.00 9.84
N PRO A 323 3.95 16.24 8.95
CA PRO A 323 4.90 15.20 8.58
C PRO A 323 5.74 14.69 9.77
N VAL A 324 6.14 15.57 10.68
CA VAL A 324 6.87 15.19 11.89
C VAL A 324 6.00 14.34 12.81
N LEU A 325 4.75 14.75 13.03
CA LEU A 325 3.77 13.99 13.83
C LEU A 325 3.48 12.62 13.21
N ALA A 326 3.42 12.50 11.88
CA ALA A 326 3.30 11.23 11.18
C ALA A 326 4.49 10.33 11.46
N GLY A 327 5.72 10.85 11.41
CA GLY A 327 6.93 10.15 11.82
C GLY A 327 6.88 9.70 13.28
N MET A 328 6.54 10.61 14.21
CA MET A 328 6.44 10.30 15.64
C MET A 328 5.40 9.21 15.91
N THR A 329 4.22 9.31 15.31
CA THR A 329 3.16 8.29 15.42
C THR A 329 3.65 6.93 14.93
N THR A 330 4.37 6.92 13.82
CA THR A 330 4.92 5.69 13.25
C THR A 330 5.97 5.06 14.16
N GLY A 331 6.89 5.85 14.72
CA GLY A 331 7.88 5.37 15.68
C GLY A 331 7.26 4.85 16.98
N TRP A 332 6.24 5.55 17.48
CA TRP A 332 5.44 5.11 18.63
C TRP A 332 4.79 3.76 18.39
N VAL A 333 4.10 3.60 17.24
CA VAL A 333 3.45 2.34 16.88
C VAL A 333 4.48 1.23 16.66
N LEU A 334 5.63 1.54 16.04
CA LEU A 334 6.74 0.60 15.86
C LEU A 334 7.21 0.05 17.22
N ALA A 335 7.46 0.92 18.19
CA ALA A 335 7.91 0.53 19.53
C ALA A 335 6.87 -0.31 20.29
N ARG A 336 5.57 0.07 20.17
CA ARG A 336 4.47 -0.61 20.89
C ARG A 336 4.07 -1.95 20.28
N ARG A 337 4.23 -2.11 18.96
CA ARG A 337 3.82 -3.31 18.23
C ARG A 337 4.97 -4.26 17.89
N TRP A 338 6.18 -3.95 18.35
CA TRP A 338 7.30 -4.88 18.16
C TRP A 338 7.04 -6.15 18.97
N PRO A 339 7.03 -7.36 18.34
CA PRO A 339 6.83 -8.58 19.09
C PRO A 339 7.95 -8.76 20.13
N ALA A 340 7.57 -9.00 21.38
CA ALA A 340 8.53 -9.44 22.38
C ALA A 340 9.21 -10.72 21.86
N ALA A 341 10.54 -10.77 21.95
CA ALA A 341 11.29 -11.97 21.58
C ALA A 341 10.94 -13.08 22.57
N THR A 342 10.07 -14.00 22.14
CA THR A 342 9.55 -15.11 22.96
C THR A 342 10.55 -16.26 23.13
N ASP A 343 11.69 -16.24 22.46
CA ASP A 343 12.56 -17.41 22.33
C ASP A 343 13.69 -17.56 23.35
N ARG A 344 13.83 -16.69 24.33
CA ARG A 344 14.88 -16.84 25.39
C ARG A 344 14.43 -16.32 26.75
N GLY A 345 13.21 -16.67 27.19
CA GLY A 345 12.86 -16.53 28.60
C GLY A 345 12.71 -15.11 29.17
N GLY A 346 12.60 -14.09 28.32
CA GLY A 346 12.38 -12.72 28.76
C GLY A 346 11.38 -12.02 27.85
N ALA A 347 10.24 -11.59 28.39
CA ALA A 347 9.32 -10.64 27.76
C ALA A 347 10.04 -9.27 27.68
N GLY A 348 10.98 -9.11 26.74
CA GLY A 348 11.77 -7.89 26.57
C GLY A 348 11.44 -7.17 25.28
N LEU A 349 11.23 -5.86 25.36
CA LEU A 349 11.26 -4.96 24.22
C LEU A 349 12.59 -5.13 23.45
N PRO A 350 12.61 -4.91 22.10
CA PRO A 350 13.86 -4.98 21.35
C PRO A 350 14.91 -4.06 21.93
N GLY A 351 16.19 -4.44 21.83
CA GLY A 351 17.29 -3.58 22.28
C GLY A 351 17.19 -2.19 21.62
N TRP A 352 17.67 -1.16 22.31
CA TRP A 352 17.64 0.22 21.83
C TRP A 352 18.21 0.38 20.42
N ALA A 353 19.36 -0.27 20.15
CA ALA A 353 20.02 -0.19 18.84
C ALA A 353 19.12 -0.72 17.69
N VAL A 354 18.40 -1.82 17.94
CA VAL A 354 17.48 -2.43 16.95
C VAL A 354 16.27 -1.53 16.71
N LEU A 355 15.69 -0.97 17.77
CA LEU A 355 14.53 -0.09 17.67
C LEU A 355 14.88 1.22 16.96
N ILE A 356 15.98 1.88 17.37
CA ILE A 356 16.45 3.11 16.74
C ILE A 356 16.87 2.84 15.29
N GLY A 357 17.57 1.74 15.04
CA GLY A 357 17.96 1.33 13.68
C GLY A 357 16.74 1.16 12.76
N ALA A 358 15.67 0.50 13.24
CA ALA A 358 14.44 0.36 12.47
C ALA A 358 13.72 1.70 12.25
N ALA A 359 13.71 2.58 13.26
CA ALA A 359 13.15 3.92 13.15
C ALA A 359 13.92 4.77 12.12
N LEU A 360 15.25 4.73 12.16
CA LEU A 360 16.10 5.45 11.19
C LEU A 360 15.89 4.93 9.76
N ILE A 361 15.86 3.61 9.54
CA ILE A 361 15.66 3.00 8.22
C ILE A 361 14.25 3.27 7.67
N SER A 362 13.25 3.49 8.53
CA SER A 362 11.90 3.84 8.09
C SER A 362 11.85 5.16 7.31
N GLY A 363 12.75 6.10 7.59
CA GLY A 363 12.87 7.37 6.86
C GLY A 363 13.17 7.19 5.38
N PRO A 364 14.30 6.58 4.99
CA PRO A 364 14.60 6.31 3.58
C PRO A 364 13.52 5.51 2.86
N VAL A 365 12.84 4.58 3.52
CA VAL A 365 11.70 3.86 2.91
C VAL A 365 10.54 4.81 2.61
N ALA A 366 10.18 5.68 3.56
CA ALA A 366 9.16 6.70 3.33
C ALA A 366 9.58 7.68 2.23
N GLY A 367 10.87 8.07 2.23
CA GLY A 367 11.43 8.96 1.21
C GLY A 367 11.40 8.38 -0.18
N LEU A 368 11.76 7.12 -0.36
CA LEU A 368 11.64 6.43 -1.65
C LEU A 368 10.19 6.36 -2.14
N PHE A 369 9.27 6.12 -1.23
CA PHE A 369 7.84 6.07 -1.57
C PHE A 369 7.31 7.44 -1.99
N LEU A 370 7.55 8.48 -1.19
CA LEU A 370 7.07 9.84 -1.45
C LEU A 370 7.80 10.51 -2.63
N GLY A 371 9.11 10.29 -2.76
CA GLY A 371 9.88 10.76 -3.91
C GLY A 371 9.46 10.06 -5.20
N GLY A 372 9.16 8.76 -5.16
CA GLY A 372 8.59 8.02 -6.28
C GLY A 372 7.21 8.56 -6.67
N ALA A 373 6.34 8.86 -5.68
CA ALA A 373 5.06 9.50 -5.92
C ALA A 373 5.22 10.89 -6.55
N ALA A 374 6.16 11.69 -6.05
CA ALA A 374 6.50 13.00 -6.61
C ALA A 374 6.96 12.90 -8.07
N ALA A 375 7.83 11.93 -8.40
CA ALA A 375 8.35 11.71 -9.74
C ALA A 375 7.24 11.41 -10.77
N VAL A 376 6.21 10.66 -10.39
CA VAL A 376 5.11 10.33 -11.30
C VAL A 376 3.97 11.35 -11.31
N SER A 377 3.98 12.32 -10.39
CA SER A 377 2.93 13.34 -10.27
C SER A 377 3.20 14.61 -11.07
N GLY A 378 4.39 14.75 -11.65
CA GLY A 378 4.81 15.88 -12.46
C GLY A 378 4.92 15.55 -13.94
N GLY A 379 5.17 16.56 -14.75
CA GLY A 379 5.40 16.44 -16.18
C GLY A 379 5.02 17.72 -16.94
N PRO A 380 5.38 17.81 -18.24
CA PRO A 380 5.06 18.98 -19.04
C PRO A 380 3.56 19.06 -19.37
N LEU A 381 3.06 20.32 -19.42
CA LEU A 381 1.74 20.69 -19.94
C LEU A 381 1.91 21.64 -21.14
N GLY A 382 2.72 21.26 -22.12
CA GLY A 382 3.08 22.05 -23.30
C GLY A 382 4.53 22.52 -23.27
N ALA A 383 4.90 23.32 -24.28
CA ALA A 383 6.20 23.98 -24.36
C ALA A 383 6.22 25.29 -23.56
N GLY A 384 7.40 25.88 -23.41
CA GLY A 384 7.59 27.17 -22.76
C GLY A 384 7.36 27.11 -21.24
N ARG A 385 6.55 28.01 -20.71
CA ARG A 385 6.40 28.20 -19.27
C ARG A 385 5.90 26.96 -18.53
N LEU A 386 5.02 26.17 -19.11
CA LEU A 386 4.45 24.97 -18.50
C LEU A 386 5.22 23.69 -18.81
N ALA A 387 6.48 23.79 -19.24
CA ALA A 387 7.33 22.64 -19.53
C ALA A 387 7.68 21.81 -18.27
N ASP A 388 7.72 22.48 -17.11
CA ASP A 388 8.05 21.84 -15.83
C ASP A 388 6.96 22.08 -14.80
N VAL A 389 6.13 21.07 -14.56
CA VAL A 389 5.04 21.11 -13.58
C VAL A 389 5.19 19.97 -12.57
N GLY A 390 5.12 20.31 -11.28
CA GLY A 390 5.16 19.34 -10.19
C GLY A 390 6.31 19.54 -9.21
N PRO A 391 6.43 18.65 -8.22
CA PRO A 391 7.48 18.68 -7.21
C PRO A 391 8.79 18.08 -7.72
N VAL A 392 9.91 18.55 -7.18
CA VAL A 392 11.24 17.98 -7.45
C VAL A 392 11.43 16.71 -6.63
N ALA A 393 11.36 15.56 -7.30
CA ALA A 393 11.27 14.23 -6.68
C ALA A 393 12.38 13.93 -5.65
N TRP A 394 13.66 14.26 -5.98
CA TRP A 394 14.77 13.97 -5.08
C TRP A 394 14.72 14.82 -3.80
N GLN A 395 14.24 16.08 -3.88
CA GLN A 395 14.08 16.95 -2.72
C GLN A 395 13.01 16.39 -1.78
N VAL A 396 11.86 15.97 -2.36
CA VAL A 396 10.79 15.31 -1.57
C VAL A 396 11.30 14.03 -0.92
N ALA A 397 12.07 13.21 -1.66
CA ALA A 397 12.67 11.99 -1.11
C ALA A 397 13.63 12.28 0.05
N ALA A 398 14.54 13.25 -0.10
CA ALA A 398 15.54 13.58 0.90
C ALA A 398 14.90 14.15 2.17
N VAL A 399 14.03 15.16 2.02
CA VAL A 399 13.39 15.81 3.17
C VAL A 399 12.46 14.86 3.91
N SER A 400 11.63 14.09 3.20
CA SER A 400 10.75 13.12 3.85
C SER A 400 11.54 12.01 4.54
N SER A 401 12.69 11.57 3.98
CA SER A 401 13.58 10.63 4.67
C SER A 401 14.05 11.16 6.01
N ALA A 402 14.53 12.40 6.04
CA ALA A 402 15.04 13.04 7.25
C ALA A 402 13.93 13.27 8.29
N VAL A 403 12.81 13.87 7.87
CA VAL A 403 11.68 14.22 8.75
C VAL A 403 11.06 12.98 9.38
N VAL A 404 10.83 11.92 8.57
CA VAL A 404 10.26 10.67 9.06
C VAL A 404 11.24 9.93 9.97
N ALA A 405 12.54 9.88 9.62
CA ALA A 405 13.55 9.22 10.46
C ALA A 405 13.63 9.88 11.85
N VAL A 406 13.76 11.21 11.89
CA VAL A 406 13.83 11.98 13.15
C VAL A 406 12.54 11.80 13.96
N GLY A 407 11.38 12.01 13.33
CA GLY A 407 10.09 11.83 13.98
C GLY A 407 9.92 10.41 14.54
N ALA A 408 10.28 9.38 13.75
CA ALA A 408 10.17 7.99 14.18
C ALA A 408 11.09 7.66 15.37
N VAL A 409 12.31 8.20 15.40
CA VAL A 409 13.20 8.05 16.55
C VAL A 409 12.60 8.69 17.80
N VAL A 410 12.12 9.95 17.69
CA VAL A 410 11.48 10.65 18.81
C VAL A 410 10.24 9.87 19.32
N GLY A 411 9.37 9.44 18.41
CA GLY A 411 8.18 8.67 18.77
C GLY A 411 8.51 7.31 19.42
N ALA A 412 9.54 6.61 18.93
CA ALA A 412 9.97 5.33 19.47
C ALA A 412 10.58 5.49 20.89
N VAL A 413 11.40 6.52 21.09
CA VAL A 413 11.98 6.87 22.40
C VAL A 413 10.87 7.23 23.39
N ALA A 414 9.94 8.10 23.01
CA ALA A 414 8.81 8.51 23.85
C ALA A 414 7.94 7.31 24.25
N ALA A 415 7.60 6.43 23.28
CA ALA A 415 6.82 5.21 23.55
C ALA A 415 7.49 4.30 24.58
N ARG A 416 8.81 4.21 24.54
CA ARG A 416 9.59 3.37 25.46
C ARG A 416 9.74 4.01 26.83
N ALA A 417 9.93 5.33 26.91
CA ALA A 417 9.98 6.07 28.17
C ALA A 417 8.68 5.93 28.98
N VAL A 418 7.54 5.98 28.30
CA VAL A 418 6.21 5.79 28.93
C VAL A 418 5.93 4.32 29.31
N ALA A 419 6.59 3.35 28.65
CA ALA A 419 6.42 1.93 28.94
C ALA A 419 7.37 1.41 30.03
N ALA A 420 8.40 2.19 30.45
CA ALA A 420 9.30 1.82 31.53
C ALA A 420 8.51 1.75 32.84
N PRO A 421 8.59 0.66 33.63
CA PRO A 421 8.02 0.64 34.97
C PRO A 421 8.61 1.80 35.80
N PRO A 422 7.85 2.40 36.73
CA PRO A 422 8.43 3.34 37.66
C PRO A 422 9.63 2.71 38.33
N ALA A 423 10.78 3.39 38.34
CA ALA A 423 11.96 2.90 39.02
C ALA A 423 11.53 2.55 40.45
N ASP A 424 11.75 1.28 40.80
CA ASP A 424 11.40 0.74 42.13
C ASP A 424 12.11 1.61 43.20
N ARG A 425 11.37 2.52 43.81
CA ARG A 425 11.81 3.33 44.92
C ARG A 425 11.87 2.53 46.21
N SER A 426 12.06 1.23 46.12
CA SER A 426 12.42 0.41 47.25
C SER A 426 13.86 0.75 47.66
N GLY A 427 13.97 1.80 48.48
CA GLY A 427 15.18 2.07 49.26
C GLY A 427 15.57 0.82 50.04
N PRO A 428 16.87 0.73 50.45
CA PRO A 428 17.39 -0.45 51.07
C PRO A 428 16.53 -0.83 52.29
N ARG A 429 15.84 -1.98 52.22
CA ARG A 429 15.19 -2.57 53.40
C ARG A 429 16.29 -2.79 54.44
N GLN A 430 16.33 -1.89 55.44
CA GLN A 430 17.06 -2.11 56.66
C GLN A 430 16.72 -3.50 57.19
N ARG A 431 17.70 -4.41 57.08
CA ARG A 431 17.70 -5.63 57.87
C ARG A 431 17.64 -5.21 59.36
N ARG A 432 16.46 -5.22 59.93
CA ARG A 432 16.35 -5.22 61.41
C ARG A 432 16.92 -6.56 61.88
N SER A 433 18.18 -6.54 62.28
CA SER A 433 18.77 -7.54 63.15
C SER A 433 18.10 -7.47 64.51
N GLY A 434 17.15 -8.37 64.72
CA GLY A 434 16.60 -8.62 66.05
C GLY A 434 17.59 -9.45 66.88
N ALA A 435 18.41 -8.75 67.66
CA ALA A 435 19.10 -9.37 68.75
C ALA A 435 18.14 -9.44 69.93
N GLY A 436 17.70 -10.64 70.28
CA GLY A 436 17.06 -10.89 71.58
C GLY A 436 18.09 -11.42 72.57
N PRO A 437 18.11 -10.99 73.82
CA PRO A 437 18.90 -11.62 74.86
C PRO A 437 18.10 -12.69 75.58
N GLY A 438 18.83 -13.76 75.96
CA GLY A 438 18.37 -14.95 76.62
C GLY A 438 17.97 -14.80 78.08
N GLN A 439 17.56 -15.84 78.62
CA GLN A 439 17.77 -16.40 79.95
C GLN A 439 16.56 -17.15 80.47
N GLY A 440 16.82 -18.32 81.10
CA GLY A 440 15.96 -18.88 82.05
C GLY A 440 15.92 -20.42 82.10
N ALA A 441 16.72 -20.97 82.93
CA ALA A 441 16.91 -22.39 83.28
C ALA A 441 15.72 -22.99 84.05
N GLY A 442 15.58 -24.33 83.90
CA GLY A 442 15.05 -25.13 84.97
C GLY A 442 14.12 -26.29 84.59
N PRO A 443 14.20 -27.37 85.33
CA PRO A 443 14.15 -28.70 84.71
C PRO A 443 12.87 -29.53 85.09
N GLY A 444 12.72 -30.66 84.39
CA GLY A 444 12.01 -31.85 85.00
C GLY A 444 10.73 -32.28 84.37
N HIS A 445 10.64 -33.33 83.78
CA HIS A 445 9.99 -34.64 84.17
C HIS A 445 9.60 -35.52 83.01
N VAL A 446 10.16 -36.67 82.97
CA VAL A 446 9.76 -38.03 82.65
C VAL A 446 8.29 -38.27 82.27
N GLY A 447 8.10 -39.04 81.18
CA GLY A 447 6.80 -39.65 80.86
C GLY A 447 6.75 -40.36 79.54
N ASN A 448 7.15 -41.55 79.53
CA ASN A 448 6.93 -42.77 78.76
C ASN A 448 5.64 -42.81 77.91
N GLY A 449 5.70 -43.48 76.74
CA GLY A 449 4.46 -44.07 76.15
C GLY A 449 4.48 -44.24 74.63
N THR A 450 5.14 -45.21 74.13
CA THR A 450 4.73 -46.28 73.18
C THR A 450 3.66 -45.90 72.10
N GLY A 451 3.93 -46.25 70.90
CA GLY A 451 2.90 -46.51 69.90
C GLY A 451 3.20 -46.28 68.42
N ARG A 452 3.74 -47.30 67.77
CA ARG A 452 3.82 -47.47 66.28
C ARG A 452 2.48 -48.14 65.87
N PRO A 453 2.22 -48.43 64.62
CA PRO A 453 2.47 -47.74 63.26
C PRO A 453 1.23 -47.76 62.36
N GLY A 454 1.33 -47.34 61.11
CA GLY A 454 0.37 -47.79 60.09
C GLY A 454 0.21 -46.82 58.91
N ARG A 455 0.95 -47.07 57.88
CA ARG A 455 0.58 -47.45 56.50
C ARG A 455 -0.43 -46.58 55.75
N SER A 456 0.05 -46.07 54.63
CA SER A 456 -0.23 -46.39 53.24
C SER A 456 -1.35 -45.61 52.56
N GLY A 457 -1.01 -45.09 51.37
CA GLY A 457 -1.83 -45.22 50.20
C GLY A 457 -2.06 -43.95 49.40
N THR A 458 -1.28 -43.86 48.34
CA THR A 458 -1.65 -43.18 47.11
C THR A 458 -2.99 -43.68 46.54
N PRO A 459 -3.61 -43.04 45.55
CA PRO A 459 -2.99 -42.58 44.34
C PRO A 459 -3.06 -41.07 44.08
#